data_149aeb981b4b1e2e18c94d3445795ac8
#
_entry.id   149aeb981b4b1e2e18c94d3445795ac8
#
_cell.length_a   1.000
_cell.length_b   1.000
_cell.length_c   1.000
_cell.angle_alpha   90.00
_cell.angle_beta   90.00
_cell.angle_gamma   90.00
#
_symmetry.space_group_name_H-M   'P 1'
#
loop_
_entity.id
_entity.type
_entity.pdbx_description
1 polymer ?
#
loop_
_entity_poly.entity_id
_entity_poly.type
_entity_poly.pdbx_seq_one_letter_code
_entity_poly.pdbx_strand_id
1 'polypeptide(L)'
;MPLKIEKTFQVPEPVEKVWAFLSDPRKVATCVPGAQITEQVDEKTYKGAIKVKVGPSVTDYNGEVQIVRLDAEYHNIEILGKGQDVRGRGSASMKMTGELRALDSGGTEVTSVSEIGVVGILAQMGSRVITEVSNIMFGEFLKNFQARLKDPSDVPAAQAAGAEVAPIKATSVAWEAAKGLFRGKSESGS
;
A
#
# COMPACT_ATOMS: atom_id res chain seq x y z
N MET A 1 -19.11 0.34 4.91
CA MET A 1 -18.60 1.69 4.62
C MET A 1 -17.11 1.58 4.29
N PRO A 2 -16.61 2.23 3.25
CA PRO A 2 -15.19 2.23 2.94
C PRO A 2 -14.42 3.00 4.03
N LEU A 3 -13.23 2.50 4.34
CA LEU A 3 -12.29 3.16 5.23
C LEU A 3 -11.55 4.25 4.47
N LYS A 4 -11.63 5.49 4.92
CA LYS A 4 -10.89 6.60 4.33
C LYS A 4 -9.57 6.81 5.06
N ILE A 5 -8.47 6.85 4.30
CA ILE A 5 -7.12 7.08 4.80
C ILE A 5 -6.50 8.23 4.02
N GLU A 6 -6.05 9.24 4.73
CA GLU A 6 -5.33 10.39 4.17
C GLU A 6 -3.87 10.33 4.60
N LYS A 7 -2.98 10.62 3.66
CA LYS A 7 -1.53 10.69 3.88
C LYS A 7 -0.94 11.90 3.19
N THR A 8 -0.12 12.63 3.90
CA THR A 8 0.66 13.75 3.37
C THR A 8 2.11 13.58 3.77
N PHE A 9 3.02 13.75 2.82
CA PHE A 9 4.45 13.71 3.08
C PHE A 9 5.20 14.67 2.15
N GLN A 10 6.44 14.97 2.49
CA GLN A 10 7.31 15.84 1.71
C GLN A 10 8.61 15.13 1.38
N VAL A 11 9.13 15.42 0.20
CA VAL A 11 10.44 14.94 -0.28
C VAL A 11 11.24 16.13 -0.82
N PRO A 12 12.59 16.09 -0.75
CA PRO A 12 13.42 17.21 -1.21
C PRO A 12 13.53 17.31 -2.74
N GLU A 13 13.12 16.28 -3.47
CA GLU A 13 13.20 16.23 -4.93
C GLU A 13 12.18 17.13 -5.63
N PRO A 14 12.50 17.66 -6.85
CA PRO A 14 11.59 18.50 -7.62
C PRO A 14 10.30 17.77 -8.02
N VAL A 15 9.21 18.51 -8.18
CA VAL A 15 7.88 17.95 -8.50
C VAL A 15 7.87 17.14 -9.80
N GLU A 16 8.61 17.53 -10.82
CA GLU A 16 8.70 16.80 -12.08
C GLU A 16 9.31 15.40 -11.90
N LYS A 17 10.33 15.30 -11.05
CA LYS A 17 10.99 14.01 -10.74
C LYS A 17 10.05 13.11 -9.95
N VAL A 18 9.37 13.64 -8.96
CA VAL A 18 8.39 12.92 -8.14
C VAL A 18 7.20 12.48 -8.98
N TRP A 19 6.70 13.35 -9.84
CA TRP A 19 5.62 13.04 -10.78
C TRP A 19 6.00 11.92 -11.74
N ALA A 20 7.17 11.98 -12.38
CA ALA A 20 7.65 10.96 -13.30
C ALA A 20 7.74 9.57 -12.64
N PHE A 21 7.96 9.52 -11.33
CA PHE A 21 7.97 8.27 -10.59
C PHE A 21 6.55 7.81 -10.23
N LEU A 22 5.75 8.67 -9.60
CA LEU A 22 4.43 8.32 -9.08
C LEU A 22 3.38 8.11 -10.17
N SER A 23 3.58 8.66 -11.35
CA SER A 23 2.69 8.44 -12.50
C SER A 23 2.91 7.10 -13.23
N ASP A 24 3.96 6.36 -12.85
CA ASP A 24 4.26 5.04 -13.43
C ASP A 24 3.94 3.93 -12.43
N PRO A 25 2.85 3.14 -12.64
CA PRO A 25 2.46 2.06 -11.73
C PRO A 25 3.53 0.98 -11.53
N ARG A 26 4.38 0.77 -12.53
CA ARG A 26 5.48 -0.21 -12.44
C ARG A 26 6.53 0.24 -11.44
N LYS A 27 6.88 1.52 -11.45
CA LYS A 27 7.80 2.11 -10.47
C LYS A 27 7.19 2.12 -9.08
N VAL A 28 5.95 2.55 -8.97
CA VAL A 28 5.22 2.58 -7.68
C VAL A 28 5.12 1.19 -7.06
N ALA A 29 4.79 0.17 -7.84
CA ALA A 29 4.68 -1.21 -7.35
C ALA A 29 5.99 -1.71 -6.72
N THR A 30 7.14 -1.23 -7.20
CA THR A 30 8.44 -1.60 -6.61
C THR A 30 8.63 -1.08 -5.19
N CYS A 31 7.89 -0.07 -4.79
CA CYS A 31 7.96 0.54 -3.45
C CYS A 31 6.93 -0.05 -2.50
N VAL A 32 5.86 -0.64 -3.02
CA VAL A 32 4.79 -1.24 -2.20
C VAL A 32 5.21 -2.63 -1.74
N PRO A 33 5.38 -2.85 -0.43
CA PRO A 33 5.83 -4.14 0.06
C PRO A 33 4.83 -5.26 -0.28
N GLY A 34 5.34 -6.37 -0.77
CA GLY A 34 4.53 -7.53 -1.15
C GLY A 34 3.79 -7.40 -2.48
N ALA A 35 3.87 -6.26 -3.17
CA ALA A 35 3.20 -6.03 -4.45
C ALA A 35 4.08 -6.39 -5.65
N GLN A 36 3.44 -6.89 -6.69
CA GLN A 36 4.05 -7.23 -7.97
C GLN A 36 3.10 -6.95 -9.11
N ILE A 37 3.57 -6.27 -10.16
CA ILE A 37 2.86 -6.17 -11.44
C ILE A 37 3.18 -7.43 -12.25
N THR A 38 2.13 -8.15 -12.66
CA THR A 38 2.25 -9.40 -13.43
C THR A 38 1.98 -9.20 -14.91
N GLU A 39 1.14 -8.24 -15.27
CA GLU A 39 0.74 -7.98 -16.66
C GLU A 39 0.37 -6.51 -16.83
N GLN A 40 0.73 -5.93 -17.95
CA GLN A 40 0.15 -4.68 -18.42
C GLN A 40 -0.89 -5.01 -19.49
N VAL A 41 -2.17 -4.78 -19.17
CA VAL A 41 -3.29 -5.09 -20.07
C VAL A 41 -3.40 -4.05 -21.19
N ASP A 42 -3.29 -2.77 -20.81
CA ASP A 42 -3.29 -1.61 -21.70
C ASP A 42 -2.51 -0.46 -21.06
N GLU A 43 -2.54 0.73 -21.66
CA GLU A 43 -1.79 1.90 -21.18
C GLU A 43 -2.18 2.35 -19.75
N LYS A 44 -3.38 2.00 -19.31
CA LYS A 44 -3.95 2.46 -18.04
C LYS A 44 -4.26 1.33 -17.07
N THR A 45 -4.21 0.07 -17.52
CA THR A 45 -4.67 -1.08 -16.75
C THR A 45 -3.55 -2.08 -16.55
N TYR A 46 -3.32 -2.44 -15.31
CA TYR A 46 -2.27 -3.35 -14.86
C TYR A 46 -2.86 -4.44 -13.97
N LYS A 47 -2.49 -5.68 -14.21
CA LYS A 47 -2.74 -6.78 -13.28
C LYS A 47 -1.56 -6.97 -12.35
N GLY A 48 -1.85 -7.39 -11.15
CA GLY A 48 -0.83 -7.61 -10.15
C GLY A 48 -1.28 -8.54 -9.04
N ALA A 49 -0.33 -8.82 -8.19
CA ALA A 49 -0.54 -9.59 -6.97
C ALA A 49 0.01 -8.82 -5.78
N ILE A 50 -0.60 -8.99 -4.64
CA ILE A 50 -0.09 -8.46 -3.37
C ILE A 50 -0.22 -9.51 -2.27
N LYS A 51 0.85 -9.69 -1.52
CA LYS A 51 0.91 -10.56 -0.35
C LYS A 51 0.99 -9.71 0.92
N VAL A 52 0.04 -9.89 1.80
CA VAL A 52 -0.04 -9.15 3.07
C VAL A 52 -0.06 -10.14 4.22
N LYS A 53 0.85 -9.93 5.18
CA LYS A 53 0.88 -10.69 6.43
C LYS A 53 0.28 -9.85 7.56
N VAL A 54 -0.76 -10.38 8.19
CA VAL A 54 -1.42 -9.75 9.34
C VAL A 54 -1.42 -10.73 10.49
N GLY A 55 -0.57 -10.51 11.48
CA GLY A 55 -0.36 -11.47 12.58
C GLY A 55 0.08 -12.85 12.05
N PRO A 56 -0.61 -13.94 12.44
CA PRO A 56 -0.33 -15.29 11.95
C PRO A 56 -0.90 -15.56 10.55
N SER A 57 -1.74 -14.65 10.03
CA SER A 57 -2.43 -14.83 8.76
C SER A 57 -1.64 -14.22 7.60
N VAL A 58 -1.54 -14.97 6.51
CA VAL A 58 -1.03 -14.50 5.23
C VAL A 58 -2.18 -14.50 4.23
N THR A 59 -2.39 -13.37 3.58
CA THR A 59 -3.39 -13.21 2.54
C THR A 59 -2.71 -12.85 1.22
N ASP A 60 -3.09 -13.53 0.17
CA ASP A 60 -2.62 -13.29 -1.19
C ASP A 60 -3.80 -12.81 -2.04
N TYR A 61 -3.64 -11.65 -2.66
CA TYR A 61 -4.64 -11.08 -3.56
C TYR A 61 -4.09 -10.98 -4.97
N ASN A 62 -4.87 -11.44 -5.92
CA ASN A 62 -4.69 -11.11 -7.32
C ASN A 62 -5.69 -10.02 -7.69
N GLY A 63 -5.24 -9.04 -8.45
CA GLY A 63 -6.09 -7.91 -8.76
C GLY A 63 -5.66 -7.11 -9.98
N GLU A 64 -6.34 -6.01 -10.13
CA GLU A 64 -6.18 -5.06 -11.22
C GLU A 64 -6.14 -3.65 -10.67
N VAL A 65 -5.26 -2.85 -11.24
CA VAL A 65 -5.15 -1.42 -10.98
C VAL A 65 -5.41 -0.68 -12.28
N GLN A 66 -6.31 0.29 -12.25
CA GLN A 66 -6.65 1.14 -13.37
C GLN A 66 -6.36 2.61 -13.04
N ILE A 67 -5.60 3.28 -13.91
CA ILE A 67 -5.44 4.73 -13.86
C ILE A 67 -6.66 5.36 -14.52
N VAL A 68 -7.50 6.01 -13.71
CA VAL A 68 -8.71 6.69 -14.20
C VAL A 68 -8.37 8.10 -14.70
N ARG A 69 -7.49 8.78 -13.98
CA ARG A 69 -7.05 10.14 -14.32
C ARG A 69 -5.55 10.28 -14.10
N LEU A 70 -4.90 10.89 -15.05
CA LEU A 70 -3.50 11.27 -14.98
C LEU A 70 -3.37 12.67 -15.60
N ASP A 71 -3.24 13.68 -14.76
CA ASP A 71 -3.20 15.08 -15.13
C ASP A 71 -1.81 15.65 -14.83
N ALA A 72 -0.99 15.75 -15.87
CA ALA A 72 0.39 16.19 -15.75
C ALA A 72 0.52 17.71 -15.53
N GLU A 73 -0.49 18.49 -15.90
CA GLU A 73 -0.48 19.94 -15.70
C GLU A 73 -0.69 20.31 -14.23
N TYR A 74 -1.66 19.66 -13.59
CA TYR A 74 -1.99 19.88 -12.17
C TYR A 74 -1.39 18.84 -11.24
N HIS A 75 -0.62 17.89 -11.76
CA HIS A 75 -0.03 16.78 -11.00
C HIS A 75 -1.05 16.00 -10.14
N ASN A 76 -2.18 15.68 -10.77
CA ASN A 76 -3.26 14.91 -10.13
C ASN A 76 -3.36 13.50 -10.73
N ILE A 77 -3.53 12.53 -9.86
CA ILE A 77 -3.72 11.12 -10.24
C ILE A 77 -4.95 10.55 -9.55
N GLU A 78 -5.72 9.75 -10.27
CA GLU A 78 -6.80 8.94 -9.70
C GLU A 78 -6.64 7.49 -10.17
N ILE A 79 -6.68 6.58 -9.21
CA ILE A 79 -6.45 5.14 -9.40
C ILE A 79 -7.59 4.36 -8.75
N LEU A 80 -8.07 3.35 -9.47
CA LEU A 80 -8.95 2.33 -8.93
C LEU A 80 -8.19 1.00 -8.83
N GLY A 81 -8.35 0.31 -7.72
CA GLY A 81 -7.81 -1.02 -7.49
C GLY A 81 -8.91 -1.99 -7.07
N LYS A 82 -8.82 -3.22 -7.54
CA LYS A 82 -9.68 -4.34 -7.14
C LYS A 82 -8.83 -5.58 -6.99
N GLY A 83 -9.07 -6.36 -5.95
CA GLY A 83 -8.36 -7.60 -5.71
C GLY A 83 -9.26 -8.67 -5.08
N GLN A 84 -8.94 -9.92 -5.37
CA GLN A 84 -9.60 -11.08 -4.76
C GLN A 84 -8.55 -11.97 -4.10
N ASP A 85 -8.88 -12.45 -2.91
CA ASP A 85 -8.05 -13.44 -2.23
C ASP A 85 -7.97 -14.71 -3.09
N VAL A 86 -6.75 -15.22 -3.32
CA VAL A 86 -6.52 -16.39 -4.18
C VAL A 86 -7.20 -17.67 -3.67
N ARG A 87 -7.57 -17.69 -2.40
CA ARG A 87 -8.29 -18.81 -1.76
C ARG A 87 -9.79 -18.54 -1.64
N GLY A 88 -10.31 -17.47 -2.26
CA GLY A 88 -11.71 -17.11 -2.23
C GLY A 88 -12.25 -16.63 -0.88
N ARG A 89 -11.40 -16.20 0.04
CA ARG A 89 -11.78 -15.80 1.39
C ARG A 89 -12.21 -14.34 1.52
N GLY A 90 -12.18 -13.59 0.44
CA GLY A 90 -12.60 -12.20 0.43
C GLY A 90 -12.10 -11.40 -0.76
N SER A 91 -12.42 -10.11 -0.74
CA SER A 91 -12.01 -9.16 -1.76
C SER A 91 -11.64 -7.82 -1.13
N ALA A 92 -10.89 -7.03 -1.87
CA ALA A 92 -10.54 -5.67 -1.52
C ALA A 92 -10.76 -4.74 -2.72
N SER A 93 -11.12 -3.50 -2.42
CA SER A 93 -11.20 -2.43 -3.41
C SER A 93 -10.55 -1.17 -2.87
N MET A 94 -10.01 -0.36 -3.76
CA MET A 94 -9.37 0.90 -3.42
C MET A 94 -9.70 1.94 -4.48
N LYS A 95 -10.08 3.13 -4.05
CA LYS A 95 -10.06 4.34 -4.85
C LYS A 95 -9.06 5.28 -4.23
N MET A 96 -8.06 5.70 -4.97
CA MET A 96 -7.03 6.62 -4.50
C MET A 96 -6.97 7.85 -5.40
N THR A 97 -6.92 9.02 -4.78
CA THR A 97 -6.57 10.27 -5.43
C THR A 97 -5.26 10.78 -4.85
N GLY A 98 -4.39 11.28 -5.70
CA GLY A 98 -3.11 11.85 -5.33
C GLY A 98 -2.90 13.22 -5.96
N GLU A 99 -2.27 14.12 -5.23
CA GLU A 99 -1.90 15.46 -5.69
C GLU A 99 -0.47 15.77 -5.26
N LEU A 100 0.31 16.33 -6.17
CA LEU A 100 1.66 16.79 -5.92
C LEU A 100 1.68 18.31 -6.02
N ARG A 101 2.37 18.94 -5.07
CA ARG A 101 2.57 20.37 -5.03
C ARG A 101 4.06 20.71 -4.84
N ALA A 102 4.59 21.58 -5.71
CA ALA A 102 5.93 22.10 -5.54
C ALA A 102 6.01 23.01 -4.30
N LEU A 103 7.07 22.82 -3.50
CA LEU A 103 7.36 23.65 -2.34
C LEU A 103 8.33 24.77 -2.71
N ASP A 104 8.30 25.89 -1.97
CA ASP A 104 9.22 27.02 -2.15
C ASP A 104 10.68 26.62 -1.94
N SER A 105 10.93 25.59 -1.13
CA SER A 105 12.26 24.99 -0.91
C SER A 105 12.82 24.22 -2.11
N GLY A 106 12.03 24.02 -3.18
CA GLY A 106 12.38 23.20 -4.34
C GLY A 106 12.00 21.73 -4.20
N GLY A 107 11.46 21.32 -3.05
CA GLY A 107 10.93 19.98 -2.81
C GLY A 107 9.48 19.81 -3.26
N THR A 108 8.89 18.68 -2.91
CA THR A 108 7.52 18.31 -3.29
C THR A 108 6.74 17.83 -2.09
N GLU A 109 5.51 18.32 -1.96
CA GLU A 109 4.50 17.77 -1.06
C GLU A 109 3.57 16.86 -1.83
N VAL A 110 3.33 15.67 -1.30
CA VAL A 110 2.42 14.67 -1.86
C VAL A 110 1.29 14.44 -0.88
N THR A 111 0.07 14.64 -1.33
CA THR A 111 -1.14 14.31 -0.57
C THR A 111 -1.91 13.21 -1.27
N SER A 112 -2.29 12.18 -0.54
CA SER A 112 -3.12 11.10 -1.06
C SER A 112 -4.31 10.83 -0.18
N VAL A 113 -5.44 10.55 -0.81
CA VAL A 113 -6.68 10.11 -0.16
C VAL A 113 -7.06 8.76 -0.74
N SER A 114 -7.18 7.77 0.11
CA SER A 114 -7.56 6.40 -0.26
C SER A 114 -8.86 6.02 0.43
N GLU A 115 -9.81 5.52 -0.34
CA GLU A 115 -11.02 4.86 0.16
C GLU A 115 -10.84 3.35 -0.05
N ILE A 116 -10.80 2.59 1.04
CA ILE A 116 -10.52 1.16 1.04
C ILE A 116 -11.76 0.39 1.48
N GLY A 117 -12.24 -0.50 0.64
CA GLY A 117 -13.28 -1.47 0.96
C GLY A 117 -12.67 -2.86 1.08
N VAL A 118 -13.04 -3.60 2.10
CA VAL A 118 -12.65 -5.00 2.29
C VAL A 118 -13.86 -5.86 2.63
N VAL A 119 -13.86 -7.07 2.11
CA VAL A 119 -14.89 -8.07 2.37
C VAL A 119 -14.22 -9.40 2.70
N GLY A 120 -14.83 -10.18 3.58
CA GLY A 120 -14.32 -11.48 3.98
C GLY A 120 -13.35 -11.43 5.16
N ILE A 121 -12.29 -12.23 5.11
CA ILE A 121 -11.40 -12.46 6.25
C ILE A 121 -10.75 -11.18 6.80
N LEU A 122 -10.34 -10.25 5.94
CA LEU A 122 -9.76 -8.98 6.40
C LEU A 122 -10.80 -8.08 7.08
N ALA A 123 -12.05 -8.07 6.59
CA ALA A 123 -13.11 -7.30 7.19
C ALA A 123 -13.44 -7.75 8.62
N GLN A 124 -13.30 -9.04 8.90
CA GLN A 124 -13.52 -9.63 10.23
C GLN A 124 -12.47 -9.16 11.26
N MET A 125 -11.30 -8.72 10.82
CA MET A 125 -10.26 -8.20 11.71
C MET A 125 -10.56 -6.79 12.25
N GLY A 126 -11.55 -6.12 11.66
CA GLY A 126 -11.98 -4.78 12.06
C GLY A 126 -11.16 -3.64 11.46
N SER A 127 -11.74 -2.46 11.42
CA SER A 127 -11.17 -1.27 10.80
C SER A 127 -9.83 -0.83 11.42
N ARG A 128 -9.66 -1.03 12.71
CA ARG A 128 -8.43 -0.68 13.40
C ARG A 128 -7.22 -1.47 12.87
N VAL A 129 -7.38 -2.77 12.68
CA VAL A 129 -6.30 -3.62 12.12
C VAL A 129 -6.00 -3.22 10.69
N ILE A 130 -7.02 -2.94 9.87
CA ILE A 130 -6.85 -2.48 8.50
C ILE A 130 -6.09 -1.15 8.47
N THR A 131 -6.41 -0.22 9.35
CA THR A 131 -5.71 1.06 9.48
C THR A 131 -4.23 0.87 9.87
N GLU A 132 -3.94 0.01 10.83
CA GLU A 132 -2.56 -0.28 11.25
C GLU A 132 -1.73 -0.91 10.13
N VAL A 133 -2.29 -1.88 9.43
CA VAL A 133 -1.64 -2.50 8.25
C VAL A 133 -1.37 -1.44 7.18
N SER A 134 -2.35 -0.59 6.89
CA SER A 134 -2.19 0.51 5.91
C SER A 134 -1.10 1.50 6.32
N ASN A 135 -0.98 1.81 7.62
CA ASN A 135 0.08 2.68 8.13
C ASN A 135 1.46 2.05 8.00
N ILE A 136 1.60 0.76 8.29
CA ILE A 136 2.85 0.02 8.13
C ILE A 136 3.24 -0.04 6.65
N MET A 137 2.31 -0.37 5.77
CA MET A 137 2.53 -0.42 4.33
C MET A 137 2.95 0.95 3.78
N PHE A 138 2.31 2.01 4.25
CA PHE A 138 2.68 3.37 3.87
C PHE A 138 4.08 3.75 4.34
N GLY A 139 4.46 3.40 5.57
CA GLY A 139 5.81 3.66 6.10
C GLY A 139 6.90 2.96 5.28
N GLU A 140 6.70 1.71 4.94
CA GLU A 140 7.63 0.95 4.07
C GLU A 140 7.63 1.49 2.64
N PHE A 141 6.46 1.82 2.10
CA PHE A 141 6.37 2.49 0.79
C PHE A 141 7.20 3.78 0.77
N LEU A 142 7.02 4.65 1.75
CA LEU A 142 7.73 5.94 1.82
C LEU A 142 9.25 5.76 1.90
N LYS A 143 9.71 4.83 2.71
CA LYS A 143 11.12 4.48 2.83
C LYS A 143 11.70 4.01 1.50
N ASN A 144 11.02 3.07 0.84
CA ASN A 144 11.45 2.55 -0.46
C ASN A 144 11.41 3.62 -1.55
N PHE A 145 10.37 4.44 -1.55
CA PHE A 145 10.19 5.53 -2.50
C PHE A 145 11.31 6.57 -2.38
N GLN A 146 11.63 7.02 -1.17
CA GLN A 146 12.71 7.96 -0.94
C GLN A 146 14.08 7.41 -1.35
N ALA A 147 14.34 6.13 -1.07
CA ALA A 147 15.57 5.47 -1.50
C ALA A 147 15.70 5.44 -3.03
N ARG A 148 14.61 5.14 -3.73
CA ARG A 148 14.60 5.07 -5.20
C ARG A 148 14.65 6.42 -5.89
N LEU A 149 14.13 7.46 -5.28
CA LEU A 149 14.28 8.83 -5.79
C LEU A 149 15.75 9.27 -5.77
N LYS A 150 16.53 8.80 -4.78
CA LYS A 150 17.96 9.10 -4.66
C LYS A 150 18.81 8.25 -5.59
N ASP A 151 18.49 6.98 -5.72
CA ASP A 151 19.22 6.04 -6.58
C ASP A 151 18.24 5.16 -7.38
N PRO A 152 17.91 5.55 -8.63
CA PRO A 152 17.00 4.78 -9.48
C PRO A 152 17.52 3.39 -9.86
N SER A 153 18.83 3.13 -9.70
CA SER A 153 19.45 1.84 -10.05
C SER A 153 19.29 0.78 -8.97
N ASP A 154 18.89 1.16 -7.76
CA ASP A 154 18.65 0.24 -6.65
C ASP A 154 17.27 -0.43 -6.77
N VAL A 155 17.11 -1.25 -7.80
CA VAL A 155 15.98 -2.16 -7.95
C VAL A 155 16.27 -3.38 -7.09
N PRO A 156 15.46 -3.70 -6.04
CA PRO A 156 15.66 -4.94 -5.30
C PRO A 156 15.65 -6.12 -6.26
N ALA A 157 16.69 -6.95 -6.19
CA ALA A 157 16.85 -8.13 -7.04
C ALA A 157 15.66 -9.10 -6.95
N ALA A 158 14.88 -9.05 -5.88
CA ALA A 158 13.67 -9.81 -5.68
C ALA A 158 12.55 -9.56 -6.72
N GLN A 159 12.53 -8.39 -7.36
CA GLN A 159 11.51 -8.08 -8.38
C GLN A 159 11.96 -8.38 -9.80
N ALA A 160 13.24 -8.36 -10.07
CA ALA A 160 13.80 -8.70 -11.37
C ALA A 160 13.72 -10.21 -11.69
N ALA A 161 13.56 -11.05 -10.67
CA ALA A 161 13.60 -12.52 -10.80
C ALA A 161 12.24 -13.22 -10.55
N GLY A 162 11.12 -12.48 -10.37
CA GLY A 162 9.86 -13.09 -9.96
C GLY A 162 9.93 -13.77 -8.58
N ALA A 163 10.93 -13.39 -7.79
CA ALA A 163 11.15 -13.96 -6.48
C ALA A 163 10.08 -13.49 -5.48
N GLU A 164 9.69 -14.41 -4.64
CA GLU A 164 8.75 -14.23 -3.55
C GLU A 164 9.21 -13.08 -2.64
N VAL A 165 8.49 -11.96 -2.67
CA VAL A 165 8.76 -10.83 -1.78
C VAL A 165 8.37 -11.26 -0.38
N ALA A 166 9.29 -11.15 0.57
CA ALA A 166 9.02 -11.49 1.96
C ALA A 166 7.78 -10.75 2.47
N PRO A 167 6.82 -11.45 3.07
CA PRO A 167 5.60 -10.83 3.57
C PRO A 167 5.93 -9.81 4.66
N ILE A 168 5.17 -8.71 4.69
CA ILE A 168 5.31 -7.70 5.74
C ILE A 168 5.08 -8.39 7.07
N LYS A 169 6.07 -8.36 7.91
CA LYS A 169 5.89 -8.73 9.30
C LYS A 169 5.21 -7.57 10.02
N ALA A 170 3.89 -7.60 10.11
CA ALA A 170 3.17 -6.82 11.12
C ALA A 170 3.52 -7.42 12.49
N THR A 171 4.79 -7.21 12.90
CA THR A 171 5.33 -7.83 14.09
C THR A 171 5.13 -6.96 15.32
N SER A 172 4.76 -7.62 16.35
CA SER A 172 4.89 -7.33 17.77
C SER A 172 3.84 -6.44 18.41
N VAL A 173 3.40 -5.34 17.81
CA VAL A 173 2.49 -4.42 18.53
C VAL A 173 1.06 -4.95 18.63
N ALA A 174 0.53 -5.53 17.56
CA ALA A 174 -0.82 -6.12 17.58
C ALA A 174 -0.90 -7.43 18.38
N TRP A 175 0.19 -8.19 18.41
CA TRP A 175 0.29 -9.42 19.20
C TRP A 175 0.37 -9.15 20.71
N GLU A 176 1.12 -8.13 21.13
CA GLU A 176 1.19 -7.75 22.55
C GLU A 176 -0.14 -7.17 23.05
N ALA A 177 -0.86 -6.41 22.22
CA ALA A 177 -2.20 -5.92 22.55
C ALA A 177 -3.21 -7.08 22.68
N ALA A 178 -3.12 -8.12 21.87
CA ALA A 178 -3.97 -9.31 21.96
C ALA A 178 -3.66 -10.15 23.19
N LYS A 179 -2.40 -10.24 23.60
CA LYS A 179 -2.02 -10.94 24.85
C LYS A 179 -2.56 -10.24 26.11
N GLY A 180 -2.66 -8.91 26.10
CA GLY A 180 -3.24 -8.15 27.19
C GLY A 180 -4.74 -8.40 27.43
N LEU A 181 -5.48 -8.75 26.36
CA LEU A 181 -6.91 -9.03 26.43
C LEU A 181 -7.25 -10.44 26.99
N PHE A 182 -6.32 -11.40 26.87
CA PHE A 182 -6.52 -12.76 27.36
C PHE A 182 -6.02 -13.00 28.79
N ARG A 183 -5.28 -12.06 29.39
CA ARG A 183 -4.76 -12.19 30.74
C ARG A 183 -5.70 -11.66 31.85
N GLY A 184 -6.83 -11.10 31.49
CA GLY A 184 -7.77 -10.44 32.43
C GLY A 184 -8.92 -11.30 32.94
N LYS A 185 -8.91 -12.64 32.78
CA LYS A 185 -10.03 -13.46 33.22
C LYS A 185 -9.64 -14.80 33.86
N SER A 186 -8.83 -14.71 34.91
CA SER A 186 -8.71 -15.83 35.84
C SER A 186 -8.16 -15.33 37.18
N GLU A 187 -9.02 -14.65 37.96
CA GLU A 187 -8.92 -14.57 39.41
C GLU A 187 -10.18 -13.90 39.96
N SER A 188 -11.21 -14.71 40.19
CA SER A 188 -12.13 -14.53 41.32
C SER A 188 -13.00 -15.77 41.44
N GLY A 189 -12.65 -16.61 42.36
CA GLY A 189 -13.40 -17.81 42.68
C GLY A 189 -12.79 -18.53 43.87
N SER A 190 -12.96 -17.98 45.07
CA SER A 190 -13.00 -18.70 46.34
C SER A 190 -13.86 -17.90 47.28
#